data_72d6f6b69214151cdcc51eb979e1c83d
#
_entry.id   72d6f6b69214151cdcc51eb979e1c83d
#
_cell.length_a   1.000
_cell.length_b   1.000
_cell.length_c   1.000
_cell.angle_alpha   90.00
_cell.angle_beta   90.00
_cell.angle_gamma   90.00
#
_symmetry.space_group_name_H-M   'P 1'
#
loop_
_entity.id
_entity.type
_entity.pdbx_description
1 polymer ?
#
loop_
_entity_poly.entity_id
_entity_poly.type
_entity_poly.pdbx_seq_one_letter_code
_entity_poly.pdbx_strand_id
1 'polypeptide(L)' 'MQAQNFMRVEEVAQELGISKSHAYKVIHKLNAELREKGYLTISGRVNRNLFMEKFCYG' A
#
# COMPACT_ATOMS: atom_id res chain seq x y z
N MET A 1 20.06 -4.81 4.62
CA MET A 1 19.43 -4.83 4.57
C MET A 1 18.35 -4.77 4.40
N GLN A 2 17.92 -4.70 4.43
CA GLN A 2 16.82 -4.85 4.51
C GLN A 2 15.92 -4.68 3.46
N ALA A 3 15.36 -5.47 3.02
CA ALA A 3 14.50 -5.34 1.89
C ALA A 3 13.35 -4.43 2.22
N GLN A 4 12.90 -3.72 1.22
CA GLN A 4 11.79 -2.81 1.41
C GLN A 4 10.51 -3.56 1.13
N ASN A 5 9.84 -3.96 2.19
CA ASN A 5 8.58 -4.68 2.05
C ASN A 5 7.38 -3.74 2.02
N PHE A 6 7.63 -2.45 2.14
CA PHE A 6 6.56 -1.45 2.14
C PHE A 6 6.74 -0.49 0.99
N MET A 7 5.63 -0.08 0.41
CA MET A 7 5.63 0.91 -0.65
C MET A 7 5.22 2.26 -0.08
N ARG A 8 5.89 3.30 -0.51
CA ARG A 8 5.55 4.66 -0.13
C ARG A 8 4.42 5.17 -1.02
N VAL A 9 3.80 6.27 -0.57
CA VAL A 9 2.70 6.85 -1.31
C VAL A 9 3.13 7.23 -2.74
N GLU A 10 4.37 7.72 -2.89
CA GLU A 10 4.86 8.09 -4.22
C GLU A 10 4.93 6.89 -5.14
N GLU A 11 5.36 5.76 -4.61
CA GLU A 11 5.45 4.55 -5.40
C GLU A 11 4.06 4.05 -5.81
N VAL A 12 3.12 4.11 -4.89
CA VAL A 12 1.75 3.69 -5.18
C VAL A 12 1.14 4.58 -6.25
N ALA A 13 1.35 5.89 -6.11
CA ALA A 13 0.82 6.84 -7.07
C ALA A 13 1.36 6.56 -8.46
N GLN A 14 2.66 6.29 -8.55
CA GLN A 14 3.30 6.03 -9.82
C GLN A 14 2.82 4.73 -10.44
N GLU A 15 2.72 3.68 -9.62
CA GLU A 15 2.29 2.38 -10.13
C GLU A 15 0.88 2.41 -10.67
N LEU A 16 0.00 3.15 -10.01
CA LEU A 16 -1.40 3.20 -10.41
C LEU A 16 -1.72 4.37 -11.33
N GLY A 17 -0.77 5.27 -11.53
CA GLY A 17 -1.01 6.43 -12.37
C GLY A 17 -2.02 7.38 -11.79
N ILE A 18 -1.98 7.60 -10.49
CA ILE A 18 -2.96 8.44 -9.80
C ILE A 18 -2.22 9.52 -9.01
N SER A 19 -2.97 10.48 -8.49
CA SER A 19 -2.40 11.54 -7.68
C SER A 19 -1.98 10.99 -6.32
N LYS A 20 -1.11 11.73 -5.64
CA LYS A 20 -0.67 11.36 -4.30
C LYS A 20 -1.83 11.35 -3.32
N SER A 21 -2.74 12.32 -3.45
CA SER A 21 -3.92 12.35 -2.58
C SER A 21 -4.72 11.08 -2.72
N HIS A 22 -4.91 10.62 -3.94
CA HIS A 22 -5.65 9.40 -4.20
C HIS A 22 -4.87 8.18 -3.67
N ALA A 23 -3.56 8.21 -3.84
CA ALA A 23 -2.73 7.11 -3.36
C ALA A 23 -2.80 6.98 -1.84
N TYR A 24 -2.87 8.09 -1.13
CA TYR A 24 -3.06 8.02 0.32
C TYR A 24 -4.35 7.30 0.69
N LYS A 25 -5.41 7.56 -0.04
CA LYS A 25 -6.68 6.88 0.22
C LYS A 25 -6.58 5.39 -0.03
N VAL A 26 -5.89 5.02 -1.10
CA VAL A 26 -5.69 3.60 -1.41
C VAL A 26 -4.92 2.92 -0.29
N ILE A 27 -3.82 3.54 0.15
CA ILE A 27 -3.00 2.98 1.21
C ILE A 27 -3.81 2.85 2.50
N HIS A 28 -4.58 3.87 2.81
CA HIS A 28 -5.40 3.86 4.03
C HIS A 28 -6.38 2.68 4.01
N LYS A 29 -6.99 2.46 2.87
CA LYS A 29 -7.95 1.38 2.73
C LYS A 29 -7.31 0.01 2.88
N LEU A 30 -6.15 -0.18 2.24
CA LEU A 30 -5.44 -1.45 2.34
C LEU A 30 -4.96 -1.71 3.75
N ASN A 31 -4.49 -0.66 4.42
CA ASN A 31 -4.03 -0.81 5.80
C ASN A 31 -5.18 -1.14 6.74
N ALA A 32 -6.36 -0.59 6.47
CA ALA A 32 -7.52 -0.90 7.29
C ALA A 32 -7.84 -2.40 7.20
N GLU A 33 -7.71 -2.96 6.00
CA GLU A 33 -7.91 -4.39 5.79
C GLU A 33 -6.93 -5.22 6.63
N LEU A 34 -5.66 -4.80 6.58
CA LEU A 34 -4.63 -5.52 7.34
C LEU A 34 -4.89 -5.46 8.83
N ARG A 35 -5.29 -4.29 9.32
CA ARG A 35 -5.56 -4.13 10.74
C ARG A 35 -6.70 -5.02 11.20
N GLU A 36 -7.70 -5.19 10.34
CA GLU A 36 -8.80 -6.09 10.68
C GLU A 36 -8.33 -7.51 10.85
N LYS A 37 -7.27 -7.87 10.14
CA LYS A 37 -6.70 -9.20 10.23
C LYS A 37 -5.67 -9.33 11.35
N GLY A 38 -5.45 -8.28 12.09
CA GLY A 38 -4.54 -8.31 13.23
C GLY A 38 -3.11 -7.94 12.91
N TYR A 39 -2.86 -7.37 11.74
CA TYR A 39 -1.51 -6.97 11.35
C TYR A 39 -1.23 -5.54 11.76
N LEU A 40 0.05 -5.27 12.03
CA LEU A 40 0.50 -3.91 12.28
C LEU A 40 0.67 -3.19 10.96
N THR A 41 0.33 -1.92 10.93
CA THR A 41 0.44 -1.12 9.72
C THR A 41 1.24 0.14 10.01
N ILE A 42 1.74 0.75 8.94
CA ILE A 42 2.50 1.99 9.03
C ILE A 42 1.77 3.04 8.21
N SER A 43 1.52 4.18 8.85
CA SER A 43 0.81 5.27 8.20
C SER A 43 1.57 5.73 6.95
N GLY A 44 0.87 5.90 5.85
CA GLY A 44 1.46 6.37 4.62
C GLY A 44 2.26 5.34 3.86
N ARG A 45 2.21 4.08 4.29
CA ARG A 45 2.91 3.00 3.61
C ARG A 45 2.02 1.78 3.57
N VAL A 46 2.24 0.95 2.56
CA VAL A 46 1.44 -0.26 2.39
C VAL A 46 2.35 -1.44 2.14
N ASN A 47 1.93 -2.61 2.60
CA ASN A 47 2.66 -3.84 2.37
C ASN A 47 2.73 -4.11 0.87
N ARG A 48 3.96 -4.30 0.35
CA ARG A 48 4.15 -4.50 -1.07
C ARG A 48 3.46 -5.75 -1.59
N ASN A 49 3.51 -6.82 -0.82
CA ASN A 49 2.87 -8.06 -1.25
C ASN A 49 1.37 -7.91 -1.36
N LEU A 50 0.78 -7.24 -0.38
CA LEU A 50 -0.66 -6.99 -0.41
C LEU A 50 -1.03 -6.11 -1.60
N PHE A 51 -0.25 -5.07 -1.84
CA PHE A 51 -0.50 -4.18 -2.96
C PHE A 51 -0.45 -4.93 -4.29
N MET A 52 0.58 -5.75 -4.46
CA MET A 52 0.73 -6.51 -5.69
C MET A 52 -0.43 -7.48 -5.86
N GLU A 53 -0.83 -8.12 -4.79
CA GLU A 53 -1.93 -9.07 -4.83
C GLU A 53 -3.23 -8.40 -5.26
N LYS A 54 -3.47 -7.19 -4.78
CA LYS A 54 -4.72 -6.49 -5.05
C LYS A 54 -4.76 -5.84 -6.43
N PHE A 55 -3.63 -5.38 -6.92
CA PHE A 55 -3.62 -4.55 -8.13
C PHE A 55 -2.84 -5.15 -9.29
N CYS A 56 -1.91 -6.05 -9.05
CA CYS A 56 -1.07 -6.57 -10.12
C CYS A 56 -1.48 -7.95 -10.59
N TYR A 57 -2.32 -8.61 -9.85
CA TYR A 57 -2.89 -9.88 -10.31
C TYR A 57 -4.34 -9.65 -10.60
N GLY A 58 -4.62 -9.73 -11.80
CA GLY A 58 -5.97 -9.52 -12.25
C GLY A 58 -6.90 -10.58 -11.74
#